data_72f65a9234d9b76034431dfa2d4f10a4
#
_entry.id   72f65a9234d9b76034431dfa2d4f10a4
#
_cell.length_a   1.000
_cell.length_b   1.000
_cell.length_c   1.000
_cell.angle_alpha   90.00
_cell.angle_beta   90.00
_cell.angle_gamma   90.00
#
_symmetry.space_group_name_H-M   'P 1'
#
loop_
_entity.id
_entity.type
_entity.pdbx_description
1 polymer ?
#
loop_
_entity_poly.entity_id
_entity_poly.type
_entity_poly.pdbx_seq_one_letter_code
_entity_poly.pdbx_strand_id
1 'polypeptide(L)'
;MMARESIQDPYYTTYLEAEKRYRRFVYAHYLTIPEETRDAIASLGKTRPAQSLSEKRARIDAIRHFLEDHYTYTKKSGQNAADKDFISYFLTESRKGYCTSFASAAVMLLRASGIPARYAVGLSVDRERSSKTPP
;
A
#
# COMPACT_ATOMS: atom_id res chain seq x y z
N MET A 1 32.00 7.62 14.21
CA MET A 1 32.71 6.43 14.69
C MET A 1 31.93 5.61 15.72
N MET A 2 30.91 6.17 16.33
CA MET A 2 29.97 5.43 17.20
C MET A 2 29.26 4.27 16.48
N ALA A 3 29.03 4.38 15.19
CA ALA A 3 28.38 3.35 14.40
C ALA A 3 29.17 2.02 14.32
N ARG A 4 30.47 2.04 14.49
CA ARG A 4 31.30 0.83 14.46
C ARG A 4 31.24 0.02 15.74
N GLU A 5 31.09 0.68 16.88
CA GLU A 5 30.96 0.01 18.18
C GLU A 5 29.60 -0.67 18.30
N SER A 6 28.52 -0.03 17.80
CA SER A 6 27.18 -0.59 17.77
C SER A 6 27.09 -1.85 16.91
N ILE A 7 27.90 -1.98 15.85
CA ILE A 7 27.90 -3.14 14.94
C ILE A 7 28.44 -4.40 15.63
N GLN A 8 29.24 -4.26 16.68
CA GLN A 8 29.81 -5.37 17.43
C GLN A 8 28.95 -5.85 18.60
N ASP A 9 27.85 -5.13 18.90
CA ASP A 9 26.88 -5.55 19.91
C ASP A 9 26.12 -6.79 19.44
N PRO A 10 26.13 -7.92 20.21
CA PRO A 10 25.41 -9.12 19.82
C PRO A 10 23.91 -8.90 19.62
N TYR A 11 23.29 -8.05 20.42
CA TYR A 11 21.87 -7.71 20.27
C TYR A 11 21.60 -6.96 18.99
N TYR A 12 22.48 -6.04 18.61
CA TYR A 12 22.36 -5.29 17.36
C TYR A 12 22.52 -6.20 16.15
N THR A 13 23.47 -7.12 16.18
CA THR A 13 23.68 -8.11 15.12
C THR A 13 22.45 -9.00 14.95
N THR A 14 21.86 -9.49 16.07
CA THR A 14 20.63 -10.29 16.05
C THR A 14 19.46 -9.50 15.47
N TYR A 15 19.33 -8.23 15.84
CA TYR A 15 18.31 -7.33 15.30
C TYR A 15 18.46 -7.18 13.79
N LEU A 16 19.67 -6.94 13.29
CA LEU A 16 19.93 -6.78 11.86
C LEU A 16 19.60 -8.05 11.07
N GLU A 17 19.92 -9.22 11.61
CA GLU A 17 19.58 -10.50 10.98
C GLU A 17 18.07 -10.71 10.93
N ALA A 18 17.36 -10.40 12.00
CA ALA A 18 15.92 -10.46 12.06
C ALA A 18 15.28 -9.49 11.05
N GLU A 19 15.80 -8.28 10.96
CA GLU A 19 15.33 -7.28 10.00
C GLU A 19 15.55 -7.74 8.56
N LYS A 20 16.70 -8.31 8.24
CA LYS A 20 16.99 -8.84 6.91
C LYS A 20 16.06 -9.99 6.54
N ARG A 21 15.76 -10.88 7.48
CA ARG A 21 14.80 -11.98 7.27
C ARG A 21 13.39 -11.46 7.04
N TYR A 22 12.98 -10.49 7.83
CA TYR A 22 11.67 -9.87 7.69
C TYR A 22 11.56 -9.16 6.34
N ARG A 23 12.57 -8.43 5.94
CA ARG A 23 12.61 -7.74 4.64
C ARG A 23 12.50 -8.73 3.48
N ARG A 24 13.24 -9.84 3.53
CA ARG A 24 13.13 -10.90 2.52
C ARG A 24 11.72 -11.47 2.45
N PHE A 25 11.13 -11.72 3.60
CA PHE A 25 9.74 -12.20 3.70
C PHE A 25 8.77 -11.21 3.06
N VAL A 26 8.89 -9.94 3.39
CA VAL A 26 8.02 -8.87 2.88
C VAL A 26 8.12 -8.78 1.35
N TYR A 27 9.33 -8.77 0.80
CA TYR A 27 9.52 -8.72 -0.65
C TYR A 27 9.08 -10.00 -1.36
N ALA A 28 9.15 -11.13 -0.69
CA ALA A 28 8.68 -12.38 -1.26
C ALA A 28 7.16 -12.50 -1.31
N HIS A 29 6.45 -11.93 -0.35
CA HIS A 29 5.02 -12.17 -0.16
C HIS A 29 4.12 -10.97 -0.48
N TYR A 30 4.63 -9.74 -0.34
CA TYR A 30 3.78 -8.54 -0.42
C TYR A 30 3.96 -7.75 -1.71
N LEU A 31 4.47 -8.40 -2.77
CA LEU A 31 4.53 -7.85 -4.12
C LEU A 31 3.63 -8.59 -5.11
N THR A 32 2.99 -9.67 -4.68
CA THR A 32 2.16 -10.50 -5.56
C THR A 32 0.90 -9.75 -5.98
N ILE A 33 0.60 -9.79 -7.27
CA ILE A 33 -0.58 -9.17 -7.87
C ILE A 33 -1.26 -10.23 -8.75
N PRO A 34 -2.58 -10.43 -8.62
CA PRO A 34 -3.32 -11.27 -9.57
C PRO A 34 -3.17 -10.75 -11.00
N GLU A 35 -3.15 -11.66 -11.96
CA GLU A 35 -2.91 -11.33 -13.37
C GLU A 35 -3.92 -10.32 -13.91
N GLU A 36 -5.20 -10.54 -13.64
CA GLU A 36 -6.27 -9.64 -14.05
C GLU A 36 -6.09 -8.23 -13.48
N THR A 37 -5.74 -8.13 -12.21
CA THR A 37 -5.46 -6.83 -11.57
C THR A 37 -4.23 -6.16 -12.18
N ARG A 38 -3.20 -6.94 -12.49
CA ARG A 38 -1.99 -6.43 -13.15
C ARG A 38 -2.30 -5.82 -14.51
N ASP A 39 -3.13 -6.49 -15.31
CA ASP A 39 -3.55 -6.00 -16.61
C ASP A 39 -4.36 -4.71 -16.50
N ALA A 40 -5.26 -4.63 -15.51
CA ALA A 40 -6.02 -3.42 -15.22
C ALA A 40 -5.10 -2.26 -14.86
N ILE A 41 -4.11 -2.48 -14.01
CA ILE A 41 -3.14 -1.45 -13.61
C ILE A 41 -2.28 -1.03 -14.80
N ALA A 42 -1.87 -1.97 -15.64
CA ALA A 42 -1.10 -1.70 -16.85
C ALA A 42 -1.88 -0.79 -17.81
N SER A 43 -3.19 -1.03 -17.95
CA SER A 43 -4.06 -0.20 -18.79
C SER A 43 -4.15 1.25 -18.31
N LEU A 44 -3.93 1.48 -17.00
CA LEU A 44 -3.88 2.81 -16.42
C LEU A 44 -2.50 3.48 -16.52
N GLY A 45 -1.49 2.79 -17.06
CA GLY A 45 -0.13 3.30 -17.16
C GLY A 45 0.62 3.42 -15.83
N LYS A 46 0.24 2.64 -14.83
CA LYS A 46 0.77 2.73 -13.46
C LYS A 46 1.73 1.60 -13.09
N THR A 47 2.48 1.09 -14.06
CA THR A 47 3.37 -0.07 -13.86
C THR A 47 4.84 0.26 -13.60
N ARG A 48 5.22 1.54 -13.66
CA ARG A 48 6.63 1.92 -13.53
C ARG A 48 7.14 1.69 -12.10
N PRO A 49 8.17 0.84 -11.90
CA PRO A 49 8.73 0.60 -10.58
C PRO A 49 9.42 1.82 -9.99
N ALA A 50 9.30 1.99 -8.67
CA ALA A 50 10.05 2.98 -7.90
C ALA A 50 11.27 2.28 -7.28
N GLN A 51 12.45 2.83 -7.50
CA GLN A 51 13.71 2.19 -7.09
C GLN A 51 14.32 2.82 -5.83
N SER A 52 14.39 4.14 -5.77
CA SER A 52 14.96 4.85 -4.63
C SER A 52 13.92 5.14 -3.56
N LEU A 53 14.36 5.45 -2.34
CA LEU A 53 13.47 5.83 -1.24
C LEU A 53 12.66 7.08 -1.57
N SER A 54 13.28 8.08 -2.20
CA SER A 54 12.57 9.30 -2.62
C SER A 54 11.52 9.01 -3.70
N GLU A 55 11.83 8.14 -4.65
CA GLU A 55 10.86 7.70 -5.66
C GLU A 55 9.68 6.95 -5.05
N LYS A 56 9.94 6.09 -4.06
CA LYS A 56 8.89 5.35 -3.35
C LYS A 56 7.95 6.29 -2.62
N ARG A 57 8.48 7.28 -1.92
CA ARG A 57 7.66 8.29 -1.23
C ARG A 57 6.83 9.11 -2.21
N ALA A 58 7.45 9.56 -3.29
CA ALA A 58 6.74 10.29 -4.34
C ALA A 58 5.65 9.42 -4.98
N ARG A 59 5.89 8.12 -5.15
CA ARG A 59 4.92 7.19 -5.70
C ARG A 59 3.75 6.97 -4.76
N ILE A 60 3.99 6.85 -3.46
CA ILE A 60 2.93 6.71 -2.45
C ILE A 60 2.00 7.93 -2.50
N ASP A 61 2.57 9.14 -2.51
CA ASP A 61 1.78 10.36 -2.61
C ASP A 61 1.04 10.47 -3.94
N ALA A 62 1.68 10.09 -5.04
CA ALA A 62 1.05 10.09 -6.35
C ALA A 62 -0.13 9.12 -6.43
N ILE A 63 -0.02 7.93 -5.85
CA ILE A 63 -1.10 6.96 -5.79
C ILE A 63 -2.27 7.49 -4.97
N ARG A 64 -1.98 8.10 -3.82
CA ARG A 64 -3.00 8.72 -2.98
C ARG A 64 -3.78 9.78 -3.75
N HIS A 65 -3.09 10.73 -4.36
CA HIS A 65 -3.72 11.78 -5.16
C HIS A 65 -4.49 11.23 -6.35
N PHE A 66 -3.93 10.22 -7.02
CA PHE A 66 -4.61 9.56 -8.14
C PHE A 66 -5.96 8.97 -7.71
N LEU A 67 -5.99 8.28 -6.59
CA LEU A 67 -7.23 7.70 -6.06
C LEU A 67 -8.22 8.78 -5.61
N GLU A 68 -7.74 9.82 -4.95
CA GLU A 68 -8.58 10.91 -4.48
C GLU A 68 -9.19 11.70 -5.64
N ASP A 69 -8.42 11.93 -6.71
CA ASP A 69 -8.82 12.80 -7.81
C ASP A 69 -9.71 12.08 -8.84
N HIS A 70 -9.53 10.79 -9.04
CA HIS A 70 -10.19 10.04 -10.11
C HIS A 70 -11.27 9.07 -9.66
N TYR A 71 -11.41 8.85 -8.36
CA TYR A 71 -12.36 7.89 -7.80
C TYR A 71 -13.26 8.56 -6.76
N THR A 72 -14.52 8.11 -6.71
CA THR A 72 -15.51 8.69 -5.81
C THR A 72 -15.72 7.78 -4.60
N TYR A 73 -15.59 8.33 -3.41
CA TYR A 73 -15.91 7.61 -2.18
C TYR A 73 -17.43 7.59 -1.98
N THR A 74 -18.00 6.40 -1.87
CA THR A 74 -19.42 6.22 -1.59
C THR A 74 -19.67 4.88 -0.91
N LYS A 75 -20.55 4.86 0.07
CA LYS A 75 -21.02 3.63 0.70
C LYS A 75 -22.05 2.90 -0.15
N LYS A 76 -22.61 3.56 -1.16
CA LYS A 76 -23.61 3.02 -2.08
C LYS A 76 -22.98 2.69 -3.42
N SER A 77 -21.85 1.96 -3.40
CA SER A 77 -21.30 1.43 -4.64
C SER A 77 -22.22 0.31 -5.15
N GLY A 78 -22.51 0.33 -6.45
CA GLY A 78 -23.30 -0.72 -7.07
C GLY A 78 -22.64 -2.09 -6.96
N GLN A 79 -23.37 -3.13 -7.32
CA GLN A 79 -22.82 -4.48 -7.30
C GLN A 79 -21.69 -4.62 -8.33
N ASN A 80 -20.66 -5.38 -7.95
CA ASN A 80 -19.60 -5.74 -8.87
C ASN A 80 -20.14 -6.59 -10.01
N ALA A 81 -19.60 -6.44 -11.20
CA ALA A 81 -19.90 -7.37 -12.30
C ALA A 81 -19.45 -8.77 -11.91
N ALA A 82 -20.32 -9.75 -12.07
CA ALA A 82 -20.14 -11.12 -11.55
C ALA A 82 -18.91 -11.84 -12.14
N ASP A 83 -18.45 -11.42 -13.29
CA ASP A 83 -17.35 -12.03 -14.05
C ASP A 83 -16.02 -11.27 -13.92
N LYS A 84 -15.98 -10.22 -13.11
CA LYS A 84 -14.78 -9.36 -12.99
C LYS A 84 -14.22 -9.35 -11.58
N ASP A 85 -12.89 -9.26 -11.52
CA ASP A 85 -12.19 -9.01 -10.27
C ASP A 85 -12.61 -7.68 -9.66
N PHE A 86 -12.86 -7.68 -8.37
CA PHE A 86 -13.36 -6.52 -7.61
C PHE A 86 -12.47 -5.27 -7.79
N ILE A 87 -11.16 -5.45 -7.69
CA ILE A 87 -10.20 -4.33 -7.78
C ILE A 87 -10.11 -3.84 -9.22
N SER A 88 -10.05 -4.73 -10.19
CA SER A 88 -10.01 -4.39 -11.60
C SER A 88 -11.25 -3.60 -12.01
N TYR A 89 -12.42 -4.05 -11.59
CA TYR A 89 -13.68 -3.37 -11.83
C TYR A 89 -13.71 -1.97 -11.21
N PHE A 90 -13.26 -1.85 -9.96
CA PHE A 90 -13.15 -0.56 -9.29
C PHE A 90 -12.21 0.39 -10.03
N LEU A 91 -11.03 -0.09 -10.42
CA LEU A 91 -10.01 0.76 -11.03
C LEU A 91 -10.37 1.22 -12.44
N THR A 92 -11.04 0.39 -13.23
CA THR A 92 -11.24 0.64 -14.65
C THR A 92 -12.66 1.01 -15.03
N GLU A 93 -13.67 0.59 -14.27
CA GLU A 93 -15.07 0.75 -14.66
C GLU A 93 -15.90 1.56 -13.66
N SER A 94 -16.14 1.03 -12.47
CA SER A 94 -17.06 1.69 -11.53
C SER A 94 -16.53 3.01 -11.01
N ARG A 95 -15.26 3.07 -10.67
CA ARG A 95 -14.58 4.23 -10.08
C ARG A 95 -15.28 4.79 -8.84
N LYS A 96 -16.10 3.97 -8.22
CA LYS A 96 -16.87 4.29 -7.01
C LYS A 96 -16.70 3.18 -6.00
N GLY A 97 -16.42 3.53 -4.77
CA GLY A 97 -16.26 2.56 -3.70
C GLY A 97 -16.09 3.21 -2.35
N TYR A 98 -15.87 2.40 -1.35
CA TYR A 98 -15.65 2.86 0.02
C TYR A 98 -14.26 2.43 0.50
N CYS A 99 -13.99 2.53 1.80
CA CYS A 99 -12.64 2.35 2.35
C CYS A 99 -11.95 1.05 1.89
N THR A 100 -12.67 -0.06 1.81
CA THR A 100 -12.11 -1.35 1.36
C THR A 100 -11.63 -1.27 -0.08
N SER A 101 -12.40 -0.65 -0.97
CA SER A 101 -12.05 -0.50 -2.38
C SER A 101 -10.79 0.35 -2.56
N PHE A 102 -10.74 1.49 -1.88
CA PHE A 102 -9.59 2.40 -1.93
C PHE A 102 -8.33 1.76 -1.34
N ALA A 103 -8.45 1.12 -0.19
CA ALA A 103 -7.31 0.48 0.47
C ALA A 103 -6.77 -0.69 -0.35
N SER A 104 -7.65 -1.54 -0.87
CA SER A 104 -7.24 -2.68 -1.70
C SER A 104 -6.59 -2.24 -3.01
N ALA A 105 -7.16 -1.24 -3.66
CA ALA A 105 -6.59 -0.66 -4.89
C ALA A 105 -5.23 -0.03 -4.61
N ALA A 106 -5.08 0.70 -3.52
CA ALA A 106 -3.80 1.30 -3.12
C ALA A 106 -2.72 0.22 -2.91
N VAL A 107 -3.06 -0.88 -2.23
CA VAL A 107 -2.13 -2.00 -2.04
C VAL A 107 -1.66 -2.55 -3.39
N MET A 108 -2.57 -2.78 -4.32
CA MET A 108 -2.22 -3.33 -5.64
C MET A 108 -1.38 -2.34 -6.47
N LEU A 109 -1.71 -1.05 -6.44
CA LEU A 109 -0.93 -0.02 -7.12
C LEU A 109 0.48 0.11 -6.54
N LEU A 110 0.62 0.03 -5.22
CA LEU A 110 1.93 0.03 -4.56
C LEU A 110 2.76 -1.20 -4.95
N ARG A 111 2.15 -2.38 -4.94
CA ARG A 111 2.82 -3.62 -5.36
C ARG A 111 3.27 -3.54 -6.82
N ALA A 112 2.45 -2.98 -7.69
CA ALA A 112 2.82 -2.77 -9.09
C ALA A 112 4.00 -1.79 -9.25
N SER A 113 4.18 -0.89 -8.30
CA SER A 113 5.32 0.03 -8.25
C SER A 113 6.57 -0.57 -7.60
N GLY A 114 6.55 -1.85 -7.23
CA GLY A 114 7.64 -2.52 -6.56
C GLY A 114 7.75 -2.19 -5.07
N ILE A 115 6.70 -1.64 -4.48
CA ILE A 115 6.63 -1.29 -3.05
C ILE A 115 5.82 -2.37 -2.34
N PRO A 116 6.42 -3.17 -1.45
CA PRO A 116 5.68 -4.17 -0.69
C PRO A 116 4.57 -3.53 0.12
N ALA A 117 3.37 -4.07 0.04
CA ALA A 117 2.21 -3.51 0.73
C ALA A 117 1.24 -4.62 1.11
N ARG A 118 0.53 -4.41 2.21
CA ARG A 118 -0.54 -5.31 2.65
C ARG A 118 -1.72 -4.51 3.18
N TYR A 119 -2.89 -5.11 3.07
CA TYR A 119 -4.10 -4.58 3.68
C TYR A 119 -4.04 -4.78 5.20
N ALA A 120 -4.38 -3.75 5.94
CA ALA A 120 -4.45 -3.82 7.39
C ALA A 120 -5.78 -3.22 7.87
N VAL A 121 -6.35 -3.83 8.91
CA VAL A 121 -7.58 -3.38 9.54
C VAL A 121 -7.27 -3.06 11.00
N GLY A 122 -7.79 -1.94 11.48
CA GLY A 122 -7.57 -1.52 12.85
C GLY A 122 -8.40 -0.29 13.19
N LEU A 123 -8.23 0.16 14.42
CA LEU A 123 -8.82 1.40 14.90
C LEU A 123 -7.81 2.52 14.74
N SER A 124 -8.27 3.65 14.19
CA SER A 124 -7.47 4.86 14.09
C SER A 124 -7.77 5.78 15.28
N VAL A 125 -6.74 6.17 15.99
CA VAL A 125 -6.86 7.15 17.08
C VAL A 125 -6.20 8.44 16.63
N ASP A 126 -6.99 9.51 16.58
CA ASP A 126 -6.47 10.83 16.27
C ASP A 126 -5.86 11.44 17.53
N ARG A 127 -4.57 11.72 17.47
CA ARG A 127 -3.81 12.26 18.60
C ARG A 127 -4.30 13.65 19.02
N GLU A 128 -4.78 14.44 18.08
CA GLU A 128 -5.32 15.75 18.39
C GLU A 128 -6.69 15.68 19.09
N ARG A 129 -7.51 14.70 18.73
CA ARG A 129 -8.81 14.47 19.39
C ARG A 129 -8.65 13.97 20.80
N SER A 130 -7.65 13.11 21.06
CA SER A 130 -7.42 12.59 22.40
C SER A 130 -6.93 13.66 23.38
N SER A 131 -6.21 14.68 22.90
CA SER A 131 -5.78 15.82 23.71
C SER A 131 -6.89 16.81 24.02
N LYS A 132 -8.00 16.77 23.29
CA LYS A 132 -9.17 17.66 23.45
C LYS A 132 -10.32 17.00 24.22
N THR A 133 -10.14 15.83 24.77
CA THR A 133 -11.17 15.19 25.59
C THR A 133 -11.43 16.03 26.82
N PRO A 134 -12.68 16.48 27.08
CA PRO A 134 -12.97 17.28 28.27
C PRO A 134 -12.69 16.47 29.54
N PRO A 135 -12.28 17.14 30.60
CA PRO A 135 -11.99 16.50 31.89
C PRO A 135 -13.19 15.81 32.50
#